data_fe2c62975aa6a36289bd66d17a9824ce
#
_entry.id   fe2c62975aa6a36289bd66d17a9824ce
#
_cell.length_a   1.000
_cell.length_b   1.000
_cell.length_c   1.000
_cell.angle_alpha   90.00
_cell.angle_beta   90.00
_cell.angle_gamma   90.00
#
_symmetry.space_group_name_H-M   'P 1'
#
loop_
_entity.id
_entity.type
_entity.pdbx_description
1 polymer ?
#
loop_
_entity_poly.entity_id
_entity_poly.type
_entity_poly.pdbx_seq_one_letter_code
_entity_poly.pdbx_strand_id
1 'polypeptide(L)'
;EKALAGIRHDKTRDANDGYDGGWVAHPGLVPIAMEEFVKVLGDKPNQWEKQRIDTYGPKDWLNFQPEQPITEAGVRNNINVGIHYLGSWLAGNGCVPIHNLMEDAATAEISRSQIWQWVVSPKGKLDDGRKVTAEMVRGMIGEELAKVKAVVTAQGENTETYDQAAVIFDKMSLTPEYPEFLTLPLYEAMQ
;
A
#
# COMPACT_ATOMS: atom_id res chain seq x y z
N GLU A 1 4.35 18.06 -7.52
CA GLU A 1 3.94 17.99 -8.95
C GLU A 1 3.81 16.55 -9.45
N LYS A 2 4.80 15.66 -9.24
CA LYS A 2 4.77 14.25 -9.71
C LYS A 2 3.55 13.48 -9.22
N ALA A 3 3.18 13.60 -7.94
CA ALA A 3 2.00 12.95 -7.37
C ALA A 3 0.70 13.45 -8.00
N LEU A 4 0.58 14.76 -8.22
CA LEU A 4 -0.60 15.34 -8.88
C LEU A 4 -0.73 14.87 -10.33
N ALA A 5 0.39 14.74 -11.05
CA ALA A 5 0.39 14.18 -12.40
C ALA A 5 -0.08 12.72 -12.42
N GLY A 6 0.33 11.93 -11.42
CA GLY A 6 -0.15 10.54 -11.23
C GLY A 6 -1.66 10.49 -11.02
N ILE A 7 -2.20 11.33 -10.15
CA ILE A 7 -3.65 11.41 -9.90
C ILE A 7 -4.41 11.80 -11.16
N ARG A 8 -3.94 12.80 -11.92
CA ARG A 8 -4.55 13.16 -13.21
C ARG A 8 -4.58 11.99 -14.17
N HIS A 9 -3.47 11.27 -14.28
CA HIS A 9 -3.37 10.09 -15.15
C HIS A 9 -4.39 9.02 -14.77
N ASP A 10 -4.49 8.70 -13.47
CA ASP A 10 -5.43 7.70 -12.97
C ASP A 10 -6.88 8.12 -13.20
N LYS A 11 -7.24 9.37 -12.89
CA LYS A 11 -8.60 9.86 -13.09
C LYS A 11 -8.99 10.02 -14.56
N THR A 12 -8.03 10.34 -15.42
CA THR A 12 -8.23 10.32 -16.88
C THR A 12 -8.54 8.91 -17.37
N ARG A 13 -7.80 7.90 -16.89
CA ARG A 13 -8.06 6.49 -17.20
C ARG A 13 -9.45 6.08 -16.71
N ASP A 14 -9.78 6.33 -15.45
CA ASP A 14 -11.06 5.99 -14.85
C ASP A 14 -12.23 6.59 -15.66
N ALA A 15 -12.17 7.88 -15.97
CA ALA A 15 -13.19 8.57 -16.77
C ALA A 15 -13.33 7.97 -18.19
N ASN A 16 -12.20 7.64 -18.83
CA ASN A 16 -12.21 7.00 -20.14
C ASN A 16 -12.70 5.55 -20.11
N ASP A 17 -12.53 4.85 -18.99
CA ASP A 17 -13.03 3.48 -18.79
C ASP A 17 -14.54 3.42 -18.49
N GLY A 18 -15.20 4.56 -18.30
CA GLY A 18 -16.65 4.64 -18.13
C GLY A 18 -17.13 4.93 -16.72
N TYR A 19 -16.23 5.27 -15.80
CA TYR A 19 -16.61 5.68 -14.46
C TYR A 19 -17.16 7.12 -14.47
N ASP A 20 -18.17 7.37 -13.65
CA ASP A 20 -18.84 8.67 -13.53
C ASP A 20 -18.17 9.59 -12.50
N GLY A 21 -17.29 9.04 -11.69
CA GLY A 21 -16.54 9.74 -10.65
C GLY A 21 -15.62 8.78 -9.91
N GLY A 22 -14.94 9.27 -8.88
CA GLY A 22 -14.03 8.45 -8.09
C GLY A 22 -13.70 9.10 -6.75
N TRP A 23 -13.32 8.26 -5.81
CA TRP A 23 -12.84 8.70 -4.52
C TRP A 23 -11.44 9.33 -4.62
N VAL A 24 -11.16 10.28 -3.75
CA VAL A 24 -9.82 10.85 -3.51
C VAL A 24 -9.51 10.87 -2.02
N ALA A 25 -8.26 10.61 -1.67
CA ALA A 25 -7.83 10.49 -0.28
C ALA A 25 -7.77 11.83 0.48
N HIS A 26 -7.75 12.95 -0.23
CA HIS A 26 -7.63 14.28 0.38
C HIS A 26 -8.55 15.29 -0.31
N PRO A 27 -9.28 16.16 0.42
CA PRO A 27 -10.22 17.11 -0.16
C PRO A 27 -9.56 18.07 -1.17
N GLY A 28 -8.29 18.40 -0.99
CA GLY A 28 -7.53 19.23 -1.94
C GLY A 28 -7.34 18.60 -3.33
N LEU A 29 -7.62 17.28 -3.48
CA LEU A 29 -7.54 16.57 -4.76
C LEU A 29 -8.87 16.56 -5.53
N VAL A 30 -9.96 16.96 -4.88
CA VAL A 30 -11.30 16.98 -5.51
C VAL A 30 -11.32 17.84 -6.78
N PRO A 31 -10.80 19.08 -6.80
CA PRO A 31 -10.78 19.88 -8.03
C PRO A 31 -10.04 19.20 -9.18
N ILE A 32 -8.90 18.56 -8.87
CA ILE A 32 -8.07 17.86 -9.86
C ILE A 32 -8.80 16.67 -10.47
N ALA A 33 -9.45 15.86 -9.63
CA ALA A 33 -10.25 14.73 -10.08
C ALA A 33 -11.46 15.20 -10.92
N MET A 34 -12.17 16.22 -10.45
CA MET A 34 -13.32 16.80 -11.16
C MET A 34 -12.94 17.29 -12.56
N GLU A 35 -11.81 17.98 -12.72
CA GLU A 35 -11.32 18.42 -14.02
C GLU A 35 -11.22 17.26 -15.02
N GLU A 36 -10.70 16.10 -14.60
CA GLU A 36 -10.51 14.96 -15.49
C GLU A 36 -11.84 14.28 -15.85
N PHE A 37 -12.76 14.13 -14.89
CA PHE A 37 -14.08 13.59 -15.18
C PHE A 37 -14.92 14.52 -16.05
N VAL A 38 -14.90 15.82 -15.82
CA VAL A 38 -15.64 16.81 -16.62
C VAL A 38 -15.19 16.83 -18.07
N LYS A 39 -13.91 16.61 -18.36
CA LYS A 39 -13.41 16.50 -19.74
C LYS A 39 -14.12 15.41 -20.54
N VAL A 40 -14.56 14.34 -19.91
CA VAL A 40 -15.21 13.20 -20.56
C VAL A 40 -16.73 13.31 -20.48
N LEU A 41 -17.25 13.65 -19.31
CA LEU A 41 -18.71 13.71 -19.05
C LEU A 41 -19.34 14.99 -19.60
N GLY A 42 -18.60 16.12 -19.59
CA GLY A 42 -19.19 17.44 -19.87
C GLY A 42 -20.28 17.75 -18.83
N ASP A 43 -21.47 18.08 -19.32
CA ASP A 43 -22.66 18.37 -18.49
C ASP A 43 -23.51 17.13 -18.18
N LYS A 44 -23.09 15.95 -18.64
CA LYS A 44 -23.83 14.69 -18.38
C LYS A 44 -23.62 14.25 -16.93
N PRO A 45 -24.67 13.78 -16.24
CA PRO A 45 -24.54 13.29 -14.87
C PRO A 45 -23.84 11.92 -14.77
N ASN A 46 -23.79 11.16 -15.86
CA ASN A 46 -23.16 9.85 -15.93
C ASN A 46 -22.86 9.45 -17.37
N GLN A 47 -22.17 8.34 -17.55
CA GLN A 47 -21.88 7.75 -18.87
C GLN A 47 -22.24 6.25 -18.93
N TRP A 48 -23.32 5.86 -18.28
CA TRP A 48 -23.80 4.46 -18.22
C TRP A 48 -24.07 3.82 -19.58
N GLU A 49 -24.26 4.62 -20.63
CA GLU A 49 -24.39 4.18 -22.01
C GLU A 49 -23.08 3.62 -22.60
N LYS A 50 -21.94 4.00 -22.00
CA LYS A 50 -20.62 3.55 -22.46
C LYS A 50 -20.39 2.11 -22.08
N GLN A 51 -20.39 1.24 -23.06
CA GLN A 51 -20.14 -0.19 -22.89
C GLN A 51 -18.67 -0.52 -23.15
N ARG A 52 -18.10 -1.38 -22.33
CA ARG A 52 -16.80 -1.97 -22.63
C ARG A 52 -16.97 -3.06 -23.68
N ILE A 53 -16.07 -3.07 -24.65
CA ILE A 53 -16.06 -4.04 -25.76
C ILE A 53 -15.07 -5.20 -25.50
N ASP A 54 -14.31 -5.13 -24.42
CA ASP A 54 -13.35 -6.16 -24.05
C ASP A 54 -14.05 -7.47 -23.70
N THR A 55 -13.50 -8.57 -24.16
CA THR A 55 -13.97 -9.91 -23.81
C THR A 55 -12.92 -10.64 -22.99
N TYR A 56 -13.34 -11.22 -21.87
CA TYR A 56 -12.46 -11.95 -20.97
C TYR A 56 -12.91 -13.39 -20.85
N GLY A 57 -11.95 -14.31 -20.90
CA GLY A 57 -12.18 -15.74 -20.72
C GLY A 57 -11.72 -16.25 -19.36
N PRO A 58 -11.96 -17.53 -19.03
CA PRO A 58 -11.51 -18.11 -17.75
C PRO A 58 -10.02 -17.95 -17.48
N LYS A 59 -9.18 -17.96 -18.50
CA LYS A 59 -7.72 -17.77 -18.34
C LYS A 59 -7.36 -16.39 -17.80
N ASP A 60 -8.11 -15.35 -18.21
CA ASP A 60 -7.86 -13.97 -17.79
C ASP A 60 -8.26 -13.80 -16.33
N TRP A 61 -9.41 -14.38 -15.95
CA TRP A 61 -9.91 -14.34 -14.56
C TRP A 61 -9.07 -15.17 -13.58
N LEU A 62 -8.42 -16.22 -14.04
CA LEU A 62 -7.58 -17.11 -13.23
C LEU A 62 -6.09 -16.76 -13.27
N ASN A 63 -5.74 -15.67 -13.93
CA ASN A 63 -4.35 -15.20 -13.95
C ASN A 63 -4.05 -14.34 -12.72
N PHE A 64 -3.58 -14.97 -11.66
CA PHE A 64 -3.16 -14.31 -10.41
C PHE A 64 -1.66 -14.01 -10.36
N GLN A 65 -0.93 -14.21 -11.45
CA GLN A 65 0.51 -13.98 -11.47
C GLN A 65 0.82 -12.51 -11.76
N PRO A 66 1.46 -11.78 -10.82
CA PRO A 66 1.93 -10.42 -11.08
C PRO A 66 2.96 -10.41 -12.20
N GLU A 67 2.90 -9.40 -13.06
CA GLU A 67 3.86 -9.23 -14.15
C GLU A 67 5.22 -8.70 -13.67
N GLN A 68 5.21 -7.95 -12.56
CA GLN A 68 6.41 -7.33 -12.03
C GLN A 68 7.21 -8.30 -11.14
N PRO A 69 8.55 -8.26 -11.23
CA PRO A 69 9.41 -9.06 -10.37
C PRO A 69 9.36 -8.56 -8.92
N ILE A 70 9.70 -9.45 -7.98
CA ILE A 70 9.94 -9.07 -6.58
C ILE A 70 11.34 -8.46 -6.52
N THR A 71 11.46 -7.21 -6.09
CA THR A 71 12.74 -6.52 -5.93
C THR A 71 13.10 -6.31 -4.48
N GLU A 72 14.39 -6.20 -4.15
CA GLU A 72 14.81 -5.82 -2.79
C GLU A 72 14.24 -4.47 -2.38
N ALA A 73 14.18 -3.51 -3.30
CA ALA A 73 13.57 -2.22 -3.07
C ALA A 73 12.07 -2.34 -2.71
N GLY A 74 11.34 -3.24 -3.37
CA GLY A 74 9.93 -3.52 -3.06
C GLY A 74 9.76 -4.16 -1.68
N VAL A 75 10.63 -5.11 -1.31
CA VAL A 75 10.64 -5.70 0.04
C VAL A 75 10.88 -4.62 1.10
N ARG A 76 11.88 -3.78 0.91
CA ARG A 76 12.21 -2.67 1.82
C ARG A 76 11.07 -1.65 1.92
N ASN A 77 10.45 -1.31 0.80
CA ASN A 77 9.31 -0.39 0.79
C ASN A 77 8.13 -0.94 1.58
N ASN A 78 7.78 -2.21 1.42
CA ASN A 78 6.71 -2.85 2.19
C ASN A 78 7.01 -2.84 3.71
N ILE A 79 8.26 -3.11 4.10
CA ILE A 79 8.68 -3.06 5.50
C ILE A 79 8.58 -1.62 6.04
N ASN A 80 9.10 -0.66 5.30
CA ASN A 80 9.12 0.75 5.67
C ASN A 80 7.70 1.31 5.86
N VAL A 81 6.85 1.13 4.85
CA VAL A 81 5.44 1.59 4.87
C VAL A 81 4.66 0.88 5.97
N GLY A 82 4.84 -0.44 6.13
CA GLY A 82 4.17 -1.21 7.18
C GLY A 82 4.52 -0.71 8.58
N ILE A 83 5.81 -0.57 8.91
CA ILE A 83 6.25 -0.07 10.21
C ILE A 83 5.80 1.38 10.44
N HIS A 84 5.92 2.22 9.42
CA HIS A 84 5.52 3.62 9.51
C HIS A 84 4.02 3.75 9.81
N TYR A 85 3.19 3.02 9.08
CA TYR A 85 1.76 3.01 9.29
C TYR A 85 1.38 2.47 10.68
N LEU A 86 1.92 1.32 11.08
CA LEU A 86 1.60 0.70 12.38
C LEU A 86 2.02 1.59 13.55
N GLY A 87 3.19 2.24 13.46
CA GLY A 87 3.67 3.17 14.49
C GLY A 87 2.75 4.39 14.66
N SER A 88 2.30 4.96 13.55
CA SER A 88 1.34 6.06 13.53
C SER A 88 -0.04 5.62 14.04
N TRP A 89 -0.50 4.43 13.66
CA TRP A 89 -1.77 3.88 14.12
C TRP A 89 -1.79 3.66 15.64
N LEU A 90 -0.70 3.10 16.19
CA LEU A 90 -0.54 2.96 17.65
C LEU A 90 -0.52 4.31 18.38
N ALA A 91 -0.09 5.37 17.70
CA ALA A 91 -0.14 6.73 18.20
C ALA A 91 -1.53 7.40 18.01
N GLY A 92 -2.51 6.69 17.45
CA GLY A 92 -3.90 7.14 17.29
C GLY A 92 -4.23 7.75 15.93
N ASN A 93 -3.34 7.66 14.94
CA ASN A 93 -3.57 8.20 13.60
C ASN A 93 -3.58 7.08 12.54
N GLY A 94 -4.72 6.81 11.93
CA GLY A 94 -4.94 5.75 10.94
C GLY A 94 -4.97 6.21 9.48
N CYS A 95 -4.64 7.47 9.18
CA CYS A 95 -4.50 8.01 7.84
C CYS A 95 -3.19 8.80 7.78
N VAL A 96 -2.17 8.22 7.16
CA VAL A 96 -0.77 8.64 7.35
C VAL A 96 -0.13 9.07 6.03
N PRO A 97 0.44 10.28 5.94
CA PRO A 97 1.19 10.68 4.76
C PRO A 97 2.56 9.99 4.74
N ILE A 98 2.75 8.99 3.89
CA ILE A 98 3.99 8.24 3.71
C ILE A 98 4.43 8.37 2.25
N HIS A 99 5.67 8.78 2.01
CA HIS A 99 6.25 8.95 0.66
C HIS A 99 5.39 9.76 -0.32
N ASN A 100 4.75 10.83 0.18
CA ASN A 100 3.80 11.69 -0.55
C ASN A 100 2.50 11.00 -0.99
N LEU A 101 2.15 9.88 -0.37
CA LEU A 101 0.88 9.20 -0.51
C LEU A 101 0.15 9.22 0.84
N MET A 102 -1.19 9.27 0.79
CA MET A 102 -2.02 9.19 1.98
C MET A 102 -2.39 7.71 2.21
N GLU A 103 -1.65 7.06 3.10
CA GLU A 103 -1.76 5.63 3.34
C GLU A 103 -2.79 5.33 4.43
N ASP A 104 -3.50 4.22 4.25
CA ASP A 104 -4.47 3.69 5.19
C ASP A 104 -4.16 2.24 5.60
N ALA A 105 -5.05 1.63 6.39
CA ALA A 105 -4.87 0.26 6.85
C ALA A 105 -4.73 -0.75 5.71
N ALA A 106 -5.37 -0.52 4.56
CA ALA A 106 -5.29 -1.42 3.42
C ALA A 106 -3.87 -1.51 2.87
N THR A 107 -3.15 -0.39 2.79
CA THR A 107 -1.76 -0.39 2.33
C THR A 107 -0.84 -1.19 3.25
N ALA A 108 -0.98 -1.03 4.57
CA ALA A 108 -0.19 -1.80 5.54
C ALA A 108 -0.57 -3.29 5.50
N GLU A 109 -1.86 -3.60 5.31
CA GLU A 109 -2.34 -4.97 5.16
C GLU A 109 -1.76 -5.65 3.91
N ILE A 110 -1.73 -4.95 2.78
CA ILE A 110 -1.11 -5.44 1.54
C ILE A 110 0.39 -5.64 1.74
N SER A 111 1.08 -4.68 2.35
CA SER A 111 2.52 -4.71 2.59
C SER A 111 2.94 -5.93 3.42
N ARG A 112 2.28 -6.19 4.56
CA ARG A 112 2.57 -7.36 5.39
C ARG A 112 2.22 -8.68 4.70
N SER A 113 1.12 -8.68 3.93
CA SER A 113 0.65 -9.87 3.21
C SER A 113 1.62 -10.28 2.12
N GLN A 114 2.14 -9.32 1.36
CA GLN A 114 3.15 -9.57 0.34
C GLN A 114 4.44 -10.14 0.96
N ILE A 115 4.93 -9.56 2.05
CA ILE A 115 6.11 -10.07 2.76
C ILE A 115 5.87 -11.50 3.21
N TRP A 116 4.76 -11.78 3.90
CA TRP A 116 4.40 -13.12 4.34
C TRP A 116 4.37 -14.11 3.18
N GLN A 117 3.66 -13.75 2.11
CA GLN A 117 3.51 -14.60 0.93
C GLN A 117 4.86 -14.88 0.24
N TRP A 118 5.74 -13.88 0.14
CA TRP A 118 7.06 -14.07 -0.45
C TRP A 118 7.96 -14.96 0.40
N VAL A 119 7.82 -14.91 1.72
CA VAL A 119 8.58 -15.78 2.63
C VAL A 119 8.09 -17.22 2.55
N VAL A 120 6.79 -17.47 2.61
CA VAL A 120 6.23 -18.84 2.63
C VAL A 120 6.19 -19.50 1.26
N SER A 121 6.03 -18.73 0.18
CA SER A 121 5.94 -19.28 -1.18
C SER A 121 7.32 -19.73 -1.69
N PRO A 122 7.44 -20.92 -2.28
CA PRO A 122 8.68 -21.33 -2.95
C PRO A 122 9.07 -20.43 -4.13
N LYS A 123 8.11 -19.70 -4.70
CA LYS A 123 8.32 -18.74 -5.79
C LYS A 123 8.79 -17.36 -5.29
N GLY A 124 8.77 -17.09 -3.99
CA GLY A 124 9.19 -15.81 -3.42
C GLY A 124 10.70 -15.58 -3.54
N LYS A 125 11.14 -15.17 -4.72
CA LYS A 125 12.54 -14.88 -5.05
C LYS A 125 12.65 -13.47 -5.61
N LEU A 126 13.71 -12.78 -5.21
CA LEU A 126 14.07 -11.49 -5.77
C LEU A 126 14.47 -11.64 -7.25
N ASP A 127 14.46 -10.53 -7.96
CA ASP A 127 14.90 -10.43 -9.35
C ASP A 127 16.37 -10.84 -9.57
N ASP A 128 17.21 -10.77 -8.53
CA ASP A 128 18.59 -11.25 -8.52
C ASP A 128 18.73 -12.75 -8.18
N GLY A 129 17.61 -13.45 -7.95
CA GLY A 129 17.54 -14.88 -7.68
C GLY A 129 17.60 -15.28 -6.20
N ARG A 130 17.90 -14.35 -5.27
CA ARG A 130 17.87 -14.63 -3.82
C ARG A 130 16.46 -14.98 -3.35
N LYS A 131 16.32 -16.01 -2.51
CA LYS A 131 15.06 -16.34 -1.85
C LYS A 131 14.75 -15.28 -0.79
N VAL A 132 13.51 -14.78 -0.78
CA VAL A 132 13.01 -13.95 0.33
C VAL A 132 12.82 -14.86 1.54
N THR A 133 13.61 -14.66 2.58
CA THR A 133 13.57 -15.45 3.82
C THR A 133 13.22 -14.59 5.02
N ALA A 134 12.68 -15.19 6.06
CA ALA A 134 12.38 -14.50 7.31
C ALA A 134 13.65 -13.81 7.91
N GLU A 135 14.80 -14.47 7.78
CA GLU A 135 16.08 -13.91 8.27
C GLU A 135 16.46 -12.65 7.49
N MET A 136 16.36 -12.69 6.14
CA MET A 136 16.60 -11.51 5.30
C MET A 136 15.68 -10.36 5.68
N VAL A 137 14.38 -10.61 5.83
CA VAL A 137 13.39 -9.59 6.18
C VAL A 137 13.68 -9.00 7.57
N ARG A 138 14.03 -9.83 8.57
CA ARG A 138 14.42 -9.33 9.91
C ARG A 138 15.66 -8.43 9.87
N GLY A 139 16.64 -8.76 9.05
CA GLY A 139 17.78 -7.88 8.84
C GLY A 139 17.37 -6.51 8.30
N MET A 140 16.44 -6.48 7.35
CA MET A 140 15.94 -5.23 6.77
C MET A 140 15.03 -4.44 7.72
N ILE A 141 14.25 -5.10 8.60
CA ILE A 141 13.35 -4.43 9.56
C ILE A 141 14.11 -3.41 10.41
N GLY A 142 15.27 -3.79 10.96
CA GLY A 142 16.08 -2.87 11.78
C GLY A 142 16.56 -1.64 11.00
N GLU A 143 16.97 -1.83 9.75
CA GLU A 143 17.42 -0.74 8.89
C GLU A 143 16.26 0.20 8.50
N GLU A 144 15.12 -0.37 8.13
CA GLU A 144 13.94 0.42 7.75
C GLU A 144 13.31 1.13 8.96
N LEU A 145 13.27 0.51 10.14
CA LEU A 145 12.86 1.16 11.38
C LEU A 145 13.70 2.41 11.67
N ALA A 146 15.02 2.31 11.51
CA ALA A 146 15.89 3.47 11.73
C ALA A 146 15.57 4.61 10.75
N LYS A 147 15.28 4.31 9.49
CA LYS A 147 14.88 5.31 8.49
C LYS A 147 13.53 5.95 8.84
N VAL A 148 12.55 5.14 9.23
CA VAL A 148 11.22 5.63 9.64
C VAL A 148 11.35 6.57 10.83
N LYS A 149 12.06 6.16 11.88
CA LYS A 149 12.29 7.00 13.09
C LYS A 149 12.99 8.30 12.75
N ALA A 150 13.95 8.29 11.82
CA ALA A 150 14.62 9.52 11.37
C ALA A 150 13.65 10.49 10.67
N VAL A 151 12.76 10.00 9.84
CA VAL A 151 11.74 10.82 9.15
C VAL A 151 10.75 11.41 10.17
N VAL A 152 10.20 10.57 11.03
CA VAL A 152 9.23 10.97 12.07
C VAL A 152 9.82 12.01 13.04
N THR A 153 11.07 11.80 13.48
CA THR A 153 11.79 12.76 14.32
C THR A 153 11.99 14.10 13.60
N ALA A 154 12.32 14.08 12.31
CA ALA A 154 12.48 15.30 11.52
C ALA A 154 11.17 16.08 11.36
N GLN A 155 10.02 15.42 11.46
CA GLN A 155 8.69 16.01 11.48
C GLN A 155 8.29 16.53 12.87
N GLY A 156 9.10 16.30 13.89
CA GLY A 156 8.83 16.71 15.27
C GLY A 156 7.86 15.79 16.01
N GLU A 157 7.63 14.59 15.50
CA GLU A 157 6.72 13.61 16.09
C GLU A 157 7.44 12.62 17.02
N ASN A 158 6.68 11.99 17.92
CA ASN A 158 7.19 10.99 18.87
C ASN A 158 7.41 9.64 18.16
N THR A 159 8.49 8.96 18.51
CA THR A 159 8.86 7.66 17.90
C THR A 159 8.70 6.47 18.85
N GLU A 160 8.09 6.63 20.01
CA GLU A 160 7.97 5.57 21.03
C GLU A 160 7.22 4.34 20.53
N THR A 161 6.14 4.54 19.75
CA THR A 161 5.30 3.45 19.21
C THR A 161 5.97 2.66 18.09
N TYR A 162 7.02 3.19 17.47
CA TYR A 162 7.61 2.59 16.27
C TYR A 162 8.46 1.34 16.56
N ASP A 163 9.08 1.25 17.73
CA ASP A 163 9.80 0.03 18.14
C ASP A 163 8.80 -1.12 18.33
N GLN A 164 7.65 -0.85 18.97
CA GLN A 164 6.58 -1.81 19.14
C GLN A 164 5.96 -2.19 17.78
N ALA A 165 5.76 -1.22 16.90
CA ALA A 165 5.26 -1.45 15.55
C ALA A 165 6.16 -2.41 14.74
N ALA A 166 7.48 -2.26 14.84
CA ALA A 166 8.42 -3.15 14.17
C ALA A 166 8.35 -4.59 14.71
N VAL A 167 8.19 -4.77 16.02
CA VAL A 167 8.01 -6.10 16.64
C VAL A 167 6.70 -6.74 16.17
N ILE A 168 5.60 -5.98 16.12
CA ILE A 168 4.31 -6.46 15.65
C ILE A 168 4.37 -6.80 14.16
N PHE A 169 5.02 -5.96 13.35
CA PHE A 169 5.19 -6.20 11.92
C PHE A 169 5.99 -7.49 11.66
N ASP A 170 7.11 -7.72 12.37
CA ASP A 170 7.87 -8.99 12.29
C ASP A 170 6.95 -10.18 12.59
N LYS A 171 6.26 -10.14 13.71
CA LYS A 171 5.38 -11.22 14.16
C LYS A 171 4.26 -11.50 13.14
N MET A 172 3.61 -10.47 12.61
CA MET A 172 2.52 -10.64 11.64
C MET A 172 2.98 -11.14 10.28
N SER A 173 4.18 -10.72 9.85
CA SER A 173 4.66 -10.96 8.49
C SER A 173 5.53 -12.22 8.37
N LEU A 174 6.08 -12.75 9.48
CA LEU A 174 7.09 -13.80 9.44
C LEU A 174 6.72 -15.07 10.21
N THR A 175 5.53 -15.15 10.81
CA THR A 175 5.02 -16.38 11.41
C THR A 175 4.38 -17.29 10.36
N PRO A 176 4.41 -18.61 10.52
CA PRO A 176 3.76 -19.55 9.60
C PRO A 176 2.25 -19.31 9.47
N GLU A 177 1.59 -19.00 10.58
CA GLU A 177 0.16 -18.69 10.61
C GLU A 177 -0.03 -17.21 10.27
N TYR A 178 -0.91 -16.97 9.30
CA TYR A 178 -1.23 -15.61 8.86
C TYR A 178 -2.35 -15.03 9.73
N PRO A 179 -2.10 -13.98 10.54
CA PRO A 179 -3.17 -13.31 11.30
C PRO A 179 -4.22 -12.73 10.38
N GLU A 180 -5.50 -12.89 10.72
CA GLU A 180 -6.62 -12.52 9.84
C GLU A 180 -6.63 -11.02 9.51
N PHE A 181 -6.44 -10.15 10.53
CA PHE A 181 -6.39 -8.70 10.36
C PHE A 181 -5.23 -8.09 11.14
N LEU A 182 -4.56 -7.11 10.55
CA LEU A 182 -3.45 -6.39 11.19
C LEU A 182 -3.87 -5.66 12.48
N THR A 183 -5.12 -5.22 12.58
CA THR A 183 -5.62 -4.48 13.73
C THR A 183 -5.83 -5.35 14.98
N LEU A 184 -6.00 -6.66 14.84
CA LEU A 184 -6.18 -7.55 15.99
C LEU A 184 -4.98 -7.53 16.94
N PRO A 185 -3.74 -7.83 16.50
CA PRO A 185 -2.57 -7.73 17.38
C PRO A 185 -2.23 -6.30 17.78
N LEU A 186 -2.66 -5.29 17.01
CA LEU A 186 -2.47 -3.90 17.39
C LEU A 186 -3.36 -3.49 18.56
N TYR A 187 -4.62 -3.90 18.58
CA TYR A 187 -5.53 -3.66 19.72
C TYR A 187 -5.05 -4.35 20.99
N GLU A 188 -4.51 -5.57 20.89
CA GLU A 188 -3.89 -6.25 22.04
C GLU A 188 -2.70 -5.47 22.60
N ALA A 189 -1.94 -4.81 21.73
CA ALA A 189 -0.77 -4.03 22.09
C ALA A 189 -1.08 -2.67 22.73
N MET A 190 -2.31 -2.17 22.62
CA MET A 190 -2.78 -0.91 23.23
C MET A 190 -3.31 -1.09 24.66
N GLN A 191 -3.46 -2.33 25.14
CA GLN A 191 -3.91 -2.65 26.51
C GLN A 191 -2.74 -2.71 27.47
#